data_46b244e74f76a7da5409f3fe2f106ae7
#
_entry.id   46b244e74f76a7da5409f3fe2f106ae7
#
_cell.length_a   1.000
_cell.length_b   1.000
_cell.length_c   1.000
_cell.angle_alpha   90.00
_cell.angle_beta   90.00
_cell.angle_gamma   90.00
#
_symmetry.space_group_name_H-M   'P 1'
#
loop_
_entity.id
_entity.type
_entity.pdbx_description
1 polymer ?
#
loop_
_entity_poly.entity_id
_entity_poly.type
_entity_poly.pdbx_seq_one_letter_code
_entity_poly.pdbx_strand_id
1 'polypeptide(L)'
;MHAPILETALLHHALTLLAPFATDDGSGDGGFTGPSLVDFFPQAFLFEGTPFEINRIMMVRFIAVAVLILLFWLGTRRMRMIPGRGQSLIEMTVGFVQSNIADGALGKEEGKRYMPLLATMFFMVFAMNVTGIVPGLNISGTSVIGVPLVLAVVAYIAFIYAGIKKQGMNFFKSSLFPAGVPPLLYIVVTPIEFLSTFILRPVTLTLRLLMNMIAGHMLLVLCFSATQFFLFTAGGLFGLFSIGTLAFGLIFTIFELLVALLQAYVFTYLTGVYIQLALVEEH
;
A
#
# COMPACT_ATOMS: atom_id res chain seq x y z
N MET A 1 -31.97 37.60 5.21
CA MET A 1 -32.35 36.65 4.18
C MET A 1 -31.10 36.14 3.43
N HIS A 2 -29.98 35.86 4.16
CA HIS A 2 -28.67 35.45 3.60
C HIS A 2 -28.08 34.19 4.19
N ALA A 3 -28.80 33.47 5.07
CA ALA A 3 -28.30 32.24 5.70
C ALA A 3 -28.23 30.96 4.78
N PRO A 4 -29.18 30.74 3.86
CA PRO A 4 -29.18 29.44 3.10
C PRO A 4 -28.08 29.37 2.06
N ILE A 5 -27.51 30.48 1.57
CA ILE A 5 -26.49 30.46 0.51
C ILE A 5 -25.11 30.05 1.07
N LEU A 6 -24.81 30.41 2.31
CA LEU A 6 -23.54 30.05 2.95
C LEU A 6 -23.49 28.55 3.35
N GLU A 7 -24.61 28.03 3.81
CA GLU A 7 -24.74 26.62 4.20
C GLU A 7 -24.65 25.69 2.99
N THR A 8 -25.28 26.06 1.87
CA THR A 8 -25.17 25.31 0.60
C THR A 8 -23.75 25.41 0.02
N ALA A 9 -23.06 26.55 0.15
CA ALA A 9 -21.69 26.71 -0.31
C ALA A 9 -20.68 25.90 0.52
N LEU A 10 -20.87 25.84 1.84
CA LEU A 10 -20.03 25.04 2.76
C LEU A 10 -20.27 23.53 2.56
N LEU A 11 -21.52 23.11 2.37
CA LEU A 11 -21.86 21.73 2.02
C LEU A 11 -21.31 21.32 0.65
N HIS A 12 -21.39 22.21 -0.33
CA HIS A 12 -20.81 21.98 -1.65
C HIS A 12 -19.28 21.88 -1.58
N HIS A 13 -18.64 22.73 -0.78
CA HIS A 13 -17.18 22.69 -0.58
C HIS A 13 -16.71 21.45 0.21
N ALA A 14 -17.48 21.03 1.22
CA ALA A 14 -17.21 19.81 1.97
C ALA A 14 -17.41 18.55 1.09
N LEU A 15 -18.41 18.55 0.21
CA LEU A 15 -18.69 17.46 -0.71
C LEU A 15 -17.69 17.42 -1.89
N THR A 16 -17.17 18.55 -2.36
CA THR A 16 -16.08 18.60 -3.34
C THR A 16 -14.75 18.10 -2.75
N LEU A 17 -14.54 18.24 -1.44
CA LEU A 17 -13.40 17.63 -0.75
C LEU A 17 -13.55 16.11 -0.60
N LEU A 18 -14.81 15.61 -0.57
CA LEU A 18 -15.11 14.17 -0.52
C LEU A 18 -15.20 13.51 -1.91
N ALA A 19 -15.40 14.29 -2.98
CA ALA A 19 -15.52 13.80 -4.37
C ALA A 19 -14.50 14.47 -5.30
N PRO A 20 -13.21 14.12 -5.22
CA PRO A 20 -12.15 14.76 -6.03
C PRO A 20 -12.11 14.31 -7.50
N PHE A 21 -13.05 13.50 -7.98
CA PHE A 21 -13.03 12.85 -9.30
C PHE A 21 -14.27 13.07 -10.15
N ALA A 22 -15.01 14.14 -9.93
CA ALA A 22 -15.91 14.63 -10.94
C ALA A 22 -15.04 15.33 -12.01
N THR A 23 -14.42 14.60 -12.90
CA THR A 23 -13.90 15.15 -14.15
C THR A 23 -15.09 15.60 -14.96
N ASP A 24 -15.19 16.90 -15.14
CA ASP A 24 -16.11 17.55 -16.05
C ASP A 24 -15.67 17.25 -17.50
N ASP A 25 -15.86 16.00 -17.93
CA ASP A 25 -15.81 15.67 -19.33
C ASP A 25 -17.10 16.21 -19.95
N GLY A 26 -16.97 17.37 -20.62
CA GLY A 26 -18.03 18.14 -21.25
C GLY A 26 -18.88 17.43 -22.31
N SER A 27 -19.28 16.18 -22.08
CA SER A 27 -20.34 15.49 -22.80
C SER A 27 -21.65 15.64 -22.05
N GLY A 28 -22.47 16.59 -22.47
CA GLY A 28 -23.74 16.97 -21.86
C GLY A 28 -24.85 15.93 -21.98
N ASP A 29 -24.58 14.71 -21.61
CA ASP A 29 -25.59 13.68 -21.40
C ASP A 29 -25.53 13.31 -19.90
N GLY A 30 -26.65 13.52 -19.17
CA GLY A 30 -26.78 13.33 -17.73
C GLY A 30 -26.59 11.88 -17.24
N GLY A 31 -25.71 11.15 -17.89
CA GLY A 31 -25.33 9.78 -17.57
C GLY A 31 -24.31 9.70 -16.44
N PHE A 32 -24.39 8.63 -15.64
CA PHE A 32 -23.40 8.29 -14.62
C PHE A 32 -22.04 7.96 -15.26
N THR A 33 -21.01 8.73 -14.98
CA THR A 33 -19.63 8.43 -15.38
C THR A 33 -18.95 7.67 -14.26
N GLY A 34 -18.62 6.40 -14.52
CA GLY A 34 -17.89 5.56 -13.59
C GLY A 34 -16.40 5.93 -13.50
N PRO A 35 -15.69 5.53 -12.42
CA PRO A 35 -14.25 5.77 -12.29
C PRO A 35 -13.48 5.09 -13.43
N SER A 36 -12.47 5.77 -13.97
CA SER A 36 -11.59 5.28 -15.01
C SER A 36 -10.16 5.09 -14.54
N LEU A 37 -9.39 4.24 -15.24
CA LEU A 37 -7.96 4.06 -14.94
C LEU A 37 -7.15 5.34 -15.20
N VAL A 38 -7.66 6.25 -16.01
CA VAL A 38 -7.00 7.54 -16.30
C VAL A 38 -6.94 8.43 -15.05
N ASP A 39 -7.89 8.26 -14.11
CA ASP A 39 -7.95 9.02 -12.85
C ASP A 39 -6.76 8.75 -11.94
N PHE A 40 -6.04 7.61 -12.15
CA PHE A 40 -4.80 7.30 -11.45
C PHE A 40 -3.55 7.97 -12.02
N PHE A 41 -3.68 8.69 -13.16
CA PHE A 41 -2.59 9.39 -13.80
C PHE A 41 -2.89 10.89 -13.88
N PRO A 42 -2.98 11.60 -12.74
CA PRO A 42 -3.24 13.04 -12.74
C PRO A 42 -2.10 13.77 -13.45
N GLN A 43 -2.47 14.83 -14.18
CA GLN A 43 -1.52 15.69 -14.88
C GLN A 43 -0.51 16.29 -13.89
N ALA A 44 0.71 16.54 -14.38
CA ALA A 44 1.76 17.17 -13.60
C ALA A 44 1.35 18.59 -13.21
N PHE A 45 1.53 18.93 -11.94
CA PHE A 45 1.22 20.26 -11.42
C PHE A 45 2.46 21.18 -11.40
N LEU A 46 3.66 20.60 -11.28
CA LEU A 46 4.93 21.31 -11.25
C LEU A 46 5.94 20.66 -12.19
N PHE A 47 6.74 21.47 -12.89
CA PHE A 47 7.81 21.06 -13.80
C PHE A 47 7.32 20.15 -14.96
N GLU A 48 6.17 20.49 -15.57
CA GLU A 48 5.65 19.79 -16.76
C GLU A 48 6.74 19.67 -17.86
N GLY A 49 6.91 18.48 -18.42
CA GLY A 49 7.88 18.19 -19.49
C GLY A 49 9.32 17.94 -19.02
N THR A 50 9.59 17.88 -17.72
CA THR A 50 10.91 17.54 -17.18
C THR A 50 10.91 16.16 -16.51
N PRO A 51 12.05 15.44 -16.42
CA PRO A 51 12.13 14.16 -15.74
C PRO A 51 11.84 14.23 -14.22
N PHE A 52 11.64 15.42 -13.66
CA PHE A 52 11.29 15.69 -12.27
C PHE A 52 9.84 16.24 -12.13
N GLU A 53 8.93 15.80 -12.96
CA GLU A 53 7.53 16.16 -12.84
C GLU A 53 6.97 15.77 -11.46
N ILE A 54 6.43 16.77 -10.73
CA ILE A 54 5.76 16.53 -9.46
C ILE A 54 4.25 16.42 -9.72
N ASN A 55 3.76 15.19 -9.69
CA ASN A 55 2.35 14.89 -9.75
C ASN A 55 1.74 14.89 -8.34
N ARG A 56 0.42 15.02 -8.25
CA ARG A 56 -0.32 14.90 -6.98
C ARG A 56 0.08 13.64 -6.20
N ILE A 57 0.32 12.52 -6.87
CA ILE A 57 0.75 11.26 -6.25
C ILE A 57 2.12 11.40 -5.57
N MET A 58 3.07 12.09 -6.19
CA MET A 58 4.38 12.34 -5.57
C MET A 58 4.25 13.20 -4.32
N MET A 59 3.41 14.26 -4.35
CA MET A 59 3.14 15.06 -3.15
C MET A 59 2.57 14.20 -2.01
N VAL A 60 1.60 13.35 -2.30
CA VAL A 60 1.01 12.43 -1.30
C VAL A 60 2.07 11.49 -0.72
N ARG A 61 2.98 10.97 -1.55
CA ARG A 61 4.11 10.14 -1.09
C ARG A 61 5.04 10.89 -0.15
N PHE A 62 5.43 12.12 -0.49
CA PHE A 62 6.27 12.95 0.37
C PHE A 62 5.57 13.27 1.69
N ILE A 63 4.29 13.59 1.67
CA ILE A 63 3.49 13.83 2.88
C ILE A 63 3.44 12.57 3.74
N ALA A 64 3.16 11.40 3.17
CA ALA A 64 3.10 10.13 3.90
C ALA A 64 4.43 9.81 4.59
N VAL A 65 5.55 9.94 3.87
CA VAL A 65 6.90 9.72 4.43
C VAL A 65 7.21 10.75 5.51
N ALA A 66 6.92 12.03 5.29
CA ALA A 66 7.17 13.09 6.25
C ALA A 66 6.35 12.88 7.54
N VAL A 67 5.07 12.51 7.41
CA VAL A 67 4.20 12.19 8.54
C VAL A 67 4.74 10.97 9.30
N LEU A 68 5.15 9.91 8.60
CA LEU A 68 5.71 8.72 9.20
C LEU A 68 6.98 9.06 10.01
N ILE A 69 7.93 9.78 9.41
CA ILE A 69 9.15 10.22 10.08
C ILE A 69 8.82 11.08 11.31
N LEU A 70 7.89 12.03 11.16
CA LEU A 70 7.47 12.91 12.23
C LEU A 70 6.84 12.15 13.40
N LEU A 71 5.97 11.18 13.11
CA LEU A 71 5.34 10.33 14.14
C LEU A 71 6.38 9.55 14.93
N PHE A 72 7.32 8.88 14.25
CA PHE A 72 8.39 8.15 14.92
C PHE A 72 9.33 9.09 15.69
N TRP A 73 9.70 10.22 15.10
CA TRP A 73 10.57 11.20 15.76
C TRP A 73 9.92 11.80 17.01
N LEU A 74 8.64 12.19 16.95
CA LEU A 74 7.91 12.69 18.12
C LEU A 74 7.76 11.63 19.20
N GLY A 75 7.47 10.39 18.83
CA GLY A 75 7.30 9.29 19.77
C GLY A 75 8.60 8.83 20.44
N THR A 76 9.74 8.96 19.73
CA THR A 76 11.05 8.52 20.23
C THR A 76 11.86 9.65 20.87
N ARG A 77 11.52 10.93 20.63
CA ARG A 77 12.28 12.11 21.10
C ARG A 77 12.43 12.19 22.62
N ARG A 78 11.46 11.71 23.37
CA ARG A 78 11.44 11.77 24.85
C ARG A 78 11.12 10.41 25.45
N MET A 79 11.93 9.42 25.15
CA MET A 79 11.77 8.09 25.77
C MET A 79 11.97 8.17 27.28
N ARG A 80 11.00 7.63 28.03
CA ARG A 80 11.03 7.51 29.49
C ARG A 80 10.90 6.05 29.88
N MET A 81 11.47 5.69 31.05
CA MET A 81 11.33 4.34 31.64
C MET A 81 9.87 3.97 31.87
N ILE A 82 9.03 4.95 32.23
CA ILE A 82 7.56 4.79 32.29
C ILE A 82 7.00 5.42 31.04
N PRO A 83 6.52 4.62 30.06
CA PRO A 83 6.09 5.13 28.76
C PRO A 83 4.82 5.97 28.88
N GLY A 84 4.83 7.14 28.23
CA GLY A 84 3.61 7.92 28.01
C GLY A 84 2.73 7.27 26.93
N ARG A 85 1.46 7.71 26.79
CA ARG A 85 0.49 7.14 25.86
C ARG A 85 0.99 7.05 24.40
N GLY A 86 1.69 8.07 23.90
CA GLY A 86 2.25 8.08 22.55
C GLY A 86 3.41 7.09 22.38
N GLN A 87 4.33 7.03 23.37
CA GLN A 87 5.43 6.07 23.38
C GLN A 87 4.91 4.64 23.46
N SER A 88 3.92 4.37 24.32
CA SER A 88 3.30 3.04 24.45
C SER A 88 2.65 2.56 23.14
N LEU A 89 2.00 3.47 22.38
CA LEU A 89 1.46 3.12 21.05
C LEU A 89 2.55 2.70 20.06
N ILE A 90 3.65 3.45 19.98
CA ILE A 90 4.77 3.12 19.10
C ILE A 90 5.43 1.81 19.54
N GLU A 91 5.70 1.64 20.83
CA GLU A 91 6.28 0.40 21.37
C GLU A 91 5.38 -0.81 21.10
N MET A 92 4.05 -0.66 21.24
CA MET A 92 3.09 -1.72 20.93
C MET A 92 3.09 -2.08 19.46
N THR A 93 3.09 -1.08 18.55
CA THR A 93 3.07 -1.34 17.10
C THR A 93 4.41 -1.91 16.61
N VAL A 94 5.54 -1.42 17.12
CA VAL A 94 6.86 -1.98 16.81
C VAL A 94 7.00 -3.39 17.41
N GLY A 95 6.52 -3.61 18.64
CA GLY A 95 6.47 -4.93 19.29
C GLY A 95 5.60 -5.93 18.52
N PHE A 96 4.47 -5.48 17.96
CA PHE A 96 3.64 -6.29 17.07
C PHE A 96 4.42 -6.76 15.84
N VAL A 97 5.14 -5.85 15.16
CA VAL A 97 5.96 -6.20 13.99
C VAL A 97 7.07 -7.17 14.38
N GLN A 98 7.71 -6.96 15.55
CA GLN A 98 8.76 -7.83 16.03
C GLN A 98 8.25 -9.24 16.32
N SER A 99 7.21 -9.37 17.14
CA SER A 99 6.73 -10.69 17.60
C SER A 99 6.02 -11.48 16.51
N ASN A 100 5.18 -10.82 15.71
CA ASN A 100 4.31 -11.51 14.73
C ASN A 100 4.93 -11.61 13.33
N ILE A 101 5.85 -10.71 12.98
CA ILE A 101 6.47 -10.70 11.65
C ILE A 101 7.92 -11.16 11.73
N ALA A 102 8.78 -10.44 12.46
CA ALA A 102 10.21 -10.74 12.46
C ALA A 102 10.52 -12.06 13.17
N ASP A 103 10.06 -12.23 14.40
CA ASP A 103 10.30 -13.46 15.17
C ASP A 103 9.48 -14.63 14.61
N GLY A 104 8.28 -14.36 14.07
CA GLY A 104 7.42 -15.38 13.45
C GLY A 104 7.98 -15.93 12.13
N ALA A 105 8.60 -15.08 11.30
CA ALA A 105 9.16 -15.50 10.01
C ALA A 105 10.62 -15.98 10.12
N LEU A 106 11.47 -15.31 10.91
CA LEU A 106 12.93 -15.51 10.92
C LEU A 106 13.45 -16.20 12.20
N GLY A 107 12.60 -16.33 13.24
CA GLY A 107 13.03 -16.73 14.57
C GLY A 107 13.70 -15.59 15.36
N LYS A 108 13.96 -15.79 16.65
CA LYS A 108 14.37 -14.72 17.58
C LYS A 108 15.74 -14.10 17.28
N GLU A 109 16.69 -14.84 16.76
CA GLU A 109 18.06 -14.36 16.53
C GLU A 109 18.14 -13.53 15.24
N GLU A 110 17.77 -14.12 14.12
CA GLU A 110 17.77 -13.43 12.82
C GLU A 110 16.66 -12.39 12.73
N GLY A 111 15.52 -12.60 13.40
CA GLY A 111 14.45 -11.63 13.51
C GLY A 111 14.92 -10.29 14.05
N LYS A 112 15.72 -10.25 15.12
CA LYS A 112 16.29 -9.02 15.67
C LYS A 112 17.18 -8.28 14.67
N ARG A 113 17.91 -9.03 13.84
CA ARG A 113 18.84 -8.46 12.86
C ARG A 113 18.12 -7.77 11.71
N TYR A 114 17.06 -8.40 11.19
CA TYR A 114 16.28 -7.88 10.07
C TYR A 114 15.09 -7.03 10.53
N MET A 115 14.85 -6.89 11.84
CA MET A 115 13.76 -6.10 12.41
C MET A 115 13.69 -4.65 11.87
N PRO A 116 14.78 -3.88 11.77
CA PRO A 116 14.71 -2.50 11.27
C PRO A 116 14.20 -2.43 9.83
N LEU A 117 14.63 -3.37 8.98
CA LEU A 117 14.18 -3.47 7.59
C LEU A 117 12.69 -3.80 7.51
N LEU A 118 12.28 -4.88 8.21
CA LEU A 118 10.90 -5.34 8.20
C LEU A 118 9.94 -4.29 8.80
N ALA A 119 10.33 -3.64 9.90
CA ALA A 119 9.53 -2.57 10.48
C ALA A 119 9.39 -1.38 9.53
N THR A 120 10.48 -0.96 8.89
CA THR A 120 10.43 0.14 7.91
C THR A 120 9.51 -0.20 6.74
N MET A 121 9.59 -1.42 6.20
CA MET A 121 8.70 -1.88 5.12
C MET A 121 7.24 -1.91 5.57
N PHE A 122 6.95 -2.46 6.74
CA PHE A 122 5.59 -2.53 7.28
C PHE A 122 4.96 -1.14 7.39
N PHE A 123 5.63 -0.22 8.08
CA PHE A 123 5.10 1.12 8.30
C PHE A 123 5.03 1.93 7.00
N MET A 124 5.99 1.75 6.09
CA MET A 124 5.98 2.41 4.78
C MET A 124 4.80 1.96 3.93
N VAL A 125 4.58 0.64 3.80
CA VAL A 125 3.44 0.09 3.04
C VAL A 125 2.14 0.52 3.68
N PHE A 126 2.02 0.43 5.01
CA PHE A 126 0.81 0.85 5.73
C PHE A 126 0.52 2.33 5.53
N ALA A 127 1.50 3.21 5.75
CA ALA A 127 1.34 4.65 5.58
C ALA A 127 0.92 5.01 4.14
N MET A 128 1.57 4.42 3.14
CA MET A 128 1.25 4.67 1.74
C MET A 128 -0.16 4.19 1.35
N ASN A 129 -0.62 3.07 1.89
CA ASN A 129 -1.96 2.55 1.62
C ASN A 129 -3.04 3.39 2.30
N VAL A 130 -2.81 3.80 3.55
CA VAL A 130 -3.76 4.64 4.29
C VAL A 130 -4.00 5.99 3.61
N THR A 131 -3.03 6.55 2.87
CA THR A 131 -3.24 7.81 2.13
C THR A 131 -4.39 7.74 1.12
N GLY A 132 -4.70 6.57 0.58
CA GLY A 132 -5.84 6.37 -0.33
C GLY A 132 -7.21 6.51 0.36
N ILE A 133 -7.26 6.30 1.67
CA ILE A 133 -8.48 6.33 2.48
C ILE A 133 -8.71 7.72 3.10
N VAL A 134 -7.64 8.50 3.31
CA VAL A 134 -7.72 9.80 3.97
C VAL A 134 -8.44 10.81 3.09
N PRO A 135 -9.58 11.39 3.54
CA PRO A 135 -10.27 12.42 2.79
C PRO A 135 -9.35 13.62 2.49
N GLY A 136 -9.34 14.07 1.25
CA GLY A 136 -8.47 15.16 0.79
C GLY A 136 -7.17 14.71 0.12
N LEU A 137 -6.57 13.60 0.52
CA LEU A 137 -5.47 12.97 -0.23
C LEU A 137 -6.01 12.11 -1.37
N ASN A 138 -6.95 11.23 -1.09
CA ASN A 138 -7.76 10.42 -2.03
C ASN A 138 -6.97 9.71 -3.15
N ILE A 139 -5.67 9.55 -2.99
CA ILE A 139 -4.81 8.79 -3.89
C ILE A 139 -3.83 8.02 -3.03
N SER A 140 -3.79 6.71 -3.20
CA SER A 140 -2.79 5.89 -2.50
C SER A 140 -1.41 6.12 -3.10
N GLY A 141 -0.40 6.25 -2.23
CA GLY A 141 1.00 6.32 -2.66
C GLY A 141 1.48 5.08 -3.43
N THR A 142 0.79 3.95 -3.27
CA THR A 142 1.07 2.66 -3.93
C THR A 142 0.23 2.38 -5.16
N SER A 143 -0.66 3.31 -5.57
CA SER A 143 -1.51 3.17 -6.76
C SER A 143 -0.77 3.16 -8.10
N VAL A 144 0.48 3.62 -8.13
CA VAL A 144 1.37 3.57 -9.30
C VAL A 144 2.52 2.63 -9.03
N ILE A 145 2.88 1.83 -10.03
CA ILE A 145 3.86 0.73 -9.95
C ILE A 145 5.22 1.10 -9.33
N GLY A 146 5.63 2.37 -9.36
CA GLY A 146 6.95 2.81 -8.92
C GLY A 146 7.28 2.45 -7.47
N VAL A 147 6.39 2.78 -6.51
CA VAL A 147 6.63 2.47 -5.07
C VAL A 147 6.54 0.98 -4.78
N PRO A 148 5.49 0.24 -5.23
CA PRO A 148 5.45 -1.21 -5.09
C PRO A 148 6.69 -1.92 -5.64
N LEU A 149 7.16 -1.49 -6.81
CA LEU A 149 8.35 -2.05 -7.44
C LEU A 149 9.61 -1.80 -6.62
N VAL A 150 9.84 -0.55 -6.16
CA VAL A 150 10.99 -0.21 -5.32
C VAL A 150 11.00 -1.02 -4.03
N LEU A 151 9.86 -1.14 -3.35
CA LEU A 151 9.75 -1.94 -2.13
C LEU A 151 10.03 -3.43 -2.39
N ALA A 152 9.51 -3.98 -3.50
CA ALA A 152 9.76 -5.36 -3.90
C ALA A 152 11.24 -5.58 -4.25
N VAL A 153 11.88 -4.62 -4.92
CA VAL A 153 13.34 -4.68 -5.24
C VAL A 153 14.16 -4.63 -3.95
N VAL A 154 13.81 -3.77 -2.98
CA VAL A 154 14.50 -3.72 -1.68
C VAL A 154 14.34 -5.05 -0.93
N ALA A 155 13.13 -5.63 -0.90
CA ALA A 155 12.88 -6.95 -0.33
C ALA A 155 13.75 -8.03 -1.01
N TYR A 156 13.84 -7.97 -2.33
CA TYR A 156 14.63 -8.90 -3.14
C TYR A 156 16.13 -8.76 -2.93
N ILE A 157 16.64 -7.52 -2.85
CA ILE A 157 18.06 -7.27 -2.50
C ILE A 157 18.37 -7.81 -1.11
N ALA A 158 17.47 -7.63 -0.14
CA ALA A 158 17.64 -8.17 1.21
C ALA A 158 17.68 -9.71 1.21
N PHE A 159 16.83 -10.36 0.42
CA PHE A 159 16.82 -11.81 0.21
C PHE A 159 18.16 -12.30 -0.36
N ILE A 160 18.65 -11.70 -1.45
CA ILE A 160 19.94 -12.07 -2.06
C ILE A 160 21.09 -11.81 -1.11
N TYR A 161 21.10 -10.65 -0.42
CA TYR A 161 22.13 -10.31 0.54
C TYR A 161 22.20 -11.33 1.69
N ALA A 162 21.04 -11.74 2.23
CA ALA A 162 20.96 -12.74 3.29
C ALA A 162 21.54 -14.09 2.82
N GLY A 163 21.18 -14.53 1.61
CA GLY A 163 21.66 -15.78 1.02
C GLY A 163 23.16 -15.78 0.77
N ILE A 164 23.69 -14.73 0.14
CA ILE A 164 25.13 -14.60 -0.13
C ILE A 164 25.93 -14.52 1.17
N LYS A 165 25.43 -13.82 2.17
CA LYS A 165 26.13 -13.67 3.46
C LYS A 165 26.19 -14.98 4.25
N LYS A 166 25.19 -15.83 4.14
CA LYS A 166 25.12 -17.10 4.88
C LYS A 166 25.81 -18.24 4.13
N GLN A 167 25.52 -18.40 2.84
CA GLN A 167 25.93 -19.54 2.02
C GLN A 167 27.02 -19.18 0.97
N GLY A 168 27.36 -17.89 0.82
CA GLY A 168 28.28 -17.44 -0.22
C GLY A 168 27.74 -17.71 -1.63
N MET A 169 28.64 -18.12 -2.56
CA MET A 169 28.24 -18.44 -3.94
C MET A 169 27.42 -19.74 -4.05
N ASN A 170 27.44 -20.59 -3.02
CA ASN A 170 26.63 -21.81 -3.01
C ASN A 170 25.14 -21.53 -2.95
N PHE A 171 24.73 -20.34 -2.48
CA PHE A 171 23.35 -19.90 -2.48
C PHE A 171 22.65 -20.02 -3.84
N PHE A 172 23.33 -19.58 -4.91
CA PHE A 172 22.77 -19.69 -6.26
C PHE A 172 22.64 -21.15 -6.70
N LYS A 173 23.60 -21.98 -6.28
CA LYS A 173 23.57 -23.41 -6.61
C LYS A 173 22.45 -24.13 -5.84
N SER A 174 22.29 -23.89 -4.55
CA SER A 174 21.21 -24.48 -3.75
C SER A 174 19.83 -24.01 -4.19
N SER A 175 19.69 -22.72 -4.53
CA SER A 175 18.42 -22.16 -5.03
C SER A 175 17.99 -22.69 -6.39
N LEU A 176 18.94 -23.10 -7.25
CA LEU A 176 18.65 -23.59 -8.60
C LEU A 176 18.62 -25.11 -8.71
N PHE A 177 19.31 -25.79 -7.80
CA PHE A 177 19.47 -27.25 -7.79
C PHE A 177 19.09 -27.80 -6.41
N PRO A 178 17.78 -27.89 -6.09
CA PRO A 178 17.33 -28.41 -4.81
C PRO A 178 17.81 -29.87 -4.60
N ALA A 179 18.25 -30.16 -3.37
CA ALA A 179 18.76 -31.48 -3.02
C ALA A 179 17.66 -32.54 -3.14
N GLY A 180 18.04 -33.76 -3.58
CA GLY A 180 17.13 -34.91 -3.67
C GLY A 180 16.39 -35.09 -5.00
N VAL A 181 16.64 -34.22 -5.98
CA VAL A 181 16.04 -34.37 -7.32
C VAL A 181 16.91 -35.26 -8.22
N PRO A 182 16.35 -36.25 -8.93
CA PRO A 182 17.10 -37.01 -9.90
C PRO A 182 17.70 -36.13 -11.01
N PRO A 183 18.95 -36.44 -11.50
CA PRO A 183 19.66 -35.55 -12.41
C PRO A 183 18.94 -35.30 -13.74
N LEU A 184 18.10 -36.21 -14.20
CA LEU A 184 17.29 -36.01 -15.41
C LEU A 184 16.20 -34.95 -15.25
N LEU A 185 15.67 -34.77 -14.04
CA LEU A 185 14.61 -33.80 -13.77
C LEU A 185 15.12 -32.36 -13.62
N TYR A 186 16.42 -32.14 -13.41
CA TYR A 186 16.98 -30.78 -13.33
C TYR A 186 16.76 -29.95 -14.60
N ILE A 187 16.63 -30.58 -15.78
CA ILE A 187 16.35 -29.91 -17.05
C ILE A 187 15.01 -29.13 -16.95
N VAL A 188 14.04 -29.64 -16.19
CA VAL A 188 12.73 -29.04 -16.03
C VAL A 188 12.65 -28.18 -14.73
N VAL A 189 13.20 -28.72 -13.64
CA VAL A 189 13.12 -28.08 -12.32
C VAL A 189 13.93 -26.79 -12.26
N THR A 190 15.14 -26.77 -12.81
CA THR A 190 16.02 -25.57 -12.76
C THR A 190 15.41 -24.33 -13.44
N PRO A 191 14.83 -24.40 -14.65
CA PRO A 191 14.14 -23.25 -15.24
C PRO A 191 12.92 -22.79 -14.42
N ILE A 192 12.18 -23.73 -13.82
CA ILE A 192 11.01 -23.41 -12.99
C ILE A 192 11.46 -22.71 -11.70
N GLU A 193 12.48 -23.22 -11.00
CA GLU A 193 13.03 -22.61 -9.80
C GLU A 193 13.64 -21.23 -10.09
N PHE A 194 14.34 -21.10 -11.22
CA PHE A 194 14.84 -19.81 -11.65
C PHE A 194 13.71 -18.80 -11.86
N LEU A 195 12.69 -19.17 -12.63
CA LEU A 195 11.54 -18.32 -12.90
C LEU A 195 10.79 -17.95 -11.59
N SER A 196 10.55 -18.97 -10.74
CA SER A 196 9.84 -18.81 -9.48
C SER A 196 10.60 -17.89 -8.52
N THR A 197 11.86 -18.18 -8.27
CA THR A 197 12.65 -17.49 -7.23
C THR A 197 13.10 -16.11 -7.65
N PHE A 198 13.55 -15.93 -8.91
CA PHE A 198 14.19 -14.70 -9.34
C PHE A 198 13.24 -13.74 -10.07
N ILE A 199 12.14 -14.22 -10.65
CA ILE A 199 11.19 -13.40 -11.41
C ILE A 199 9.85 -13.31 -10.70
N LEU A 200 9.22 -14.45 -10.38
CA LEU A 200 7.85 -14.44 -9.85
C LEU A 200 7.75 -13.84 -8.45
N ARG A 201 8.71 -14.08 -7.57
CA ARG A 201 8.67 -13.51 -6.19
C ARG A 201 8.58 -11.98 -6.19
N PRO A 202 9.49 -11.20 -6.83
CA PRO A 202 9.39 -9.76 -6.83
C PRO A 202 8.17 -9.25 -7.63
N VAL A 203 7.82 -9.91 -8.74
CA VAL A 203 6.66 -9.55 -9.56
C VAL A 203 5.36 -9.71 -8.77
N THR A 204 5.16 -10.85 -8.12
CA THR A 204 3.94 -11.11 -7.34
C THR A 204 3.80 -10.19 -6.14
N LEU A 205 4.89 -9.83 -5.46
CA LEU A 205 4.89 -8.83 -4.39
C LEU A 205 4.45 -7.45 -4.91
N THR A 206 5.02 -7.03 -6.04
CA THR A 206 4.70 -5.74 -6.68
C THR A 206 3.24 -5.69 -7.11
N LEU A 207 2.79 -6.72 -7.86
CA LEU A 207 1.42 -6.77 -8.39
C LEU A 207 0.37 -6.87 -7.29
N ARG A 208 0.63 -7.64 -6.22
CA ARG A 208 -0.29 -7.75 -5.10
C ARG A 208 -0.54 -6.40 -4.44
N LEU A 209 0.53 -5.62 -4.18
CA LEU A 209 0.40 -4.30 -3.57
C LEU A 209 -0.32 -3.32 -4.50
N LEU A 210 0.03 -3.32 -5.79
CA LEU A 210 -0.56 -2.45 -6.79
C LEU A 210 -2.04 -2.75 -7.03
N MET A 211 -2.38 -4.02 -7.32
CA MET A 211 -3.74 -4.42 -7.69
C MET A 211 -4.73 -4.26 -6.55
N ASN A 212 -4.31 -4.56 -5.32
CA ASN A 212 -5.14 -4.36 -4.14
C ASN A 212 -5.56 -2.89 -3.98
N MET A 213 -4.61 -1.97 -4.17
CA MET A 213 -4.89 -0.53 -4.04
C MET A 213 -5.70 0.03 -5.20
N ILE A 214 -5.47 -0.43 -6.44
CA ILE A 214 -6.30 -0.02 -7.59
C ILE A 214 -7.74 -0.48 -7.39
N ALA A 215 -7.94 -1.77 -7.05
CA ALA A 215 -9.27 -2.33 -6.89
C ALA A 215 -10.05 -1.66 -5.74
N GLY A 216 -9.42 -1.47 -4.57
CA GLY A 216 -10.04 -0.83 -3.41
C GLY A 216 -10.43 0.62 -3.70
N HIS A 217 -9.49 1.39 -4.26
CA HIS A 217 -9.73 2.79 -4.61
C HIS A 217 -10.84 2.97 -5.66
N MET A 218 -10.83 2.16 -6.73
CA MET A 218 -11.88 2.17 -7.76
C MET A 218 -13.27 1.95 -7.15
N LEU A 219 -13.39 1.02 -6.22
CA LEU A 219 -14.66 0.70 -5.58
C LEU A 219 -15.12 1.81 -4.63
N LEU A 220 -14.21 2.44 -3.89
CA LEU A 220 -14.53 3.63 -3.09
C LEU A 220 -15.01 4.79 -3.95
N VAL A 221 -14.28 5.11 -5.03
CA VAL A 221 -14.67 6.18 -5.96
C VAL A 221 -16.04 5.88 -6.57
N LEU A 222 -16.29 4.63 -6.98
CA LEU A 222 -17.59 4.21 -7.50
C LEU A 222 -18.73 4.45 -6.51
N CYS A 223 -18.55 4.08 -5.22
CA CYS A 223 -19.57 4.26 -4.19
C CYS A 223 -19.87 5.73 -3.93
N PHE A 224 -18.84 6.57 -3.81
CA PHE A 224 -19.02 7.99 -3.53
C PHE A 224 -19.54 8.77 -4.76
N SER A 225 -19.10 8.46 -5.98
CA SER A 225 -19.62 9.07 -7.21
C SER A 225 -21.07 8.66 -7.45
N ALA A 226 -21.43 7.40 -7.19
CA ALA A 226 -22.83 6.96 -7.26
C ALA A 226 -23.69 7.69 -6.22
N THR A 227 -23.20 7.89 -5.00
CA THR A 227 -23.90 8.64 -3.98
C THR A 227 -24.16 10.08 -4.42
N GLN A 228 -23.14 10.73 -4.98
CA GLN A 228 -23.26 12.09 -5.51
C GLN A 228 -24.27 12.17 -6.66
N PHE A 229 -24.21 11.23 -7.60
CA PHE A 229 -25.14 11.14 -8.73
C PHE A 229 -26.59 10.99 -8.27
N PHE A 230 -26.88 10.05 -7.36
CA PHE A 230 -28.24 9.84 -6.86
C PHE A 230 -28.77 11.02 -6.04
N LEU A 231 -27.88 11.72 -5.33
CA LEU A 231 -28.29 12.83 -4.48
C LEU A 231 -28.57 14.13 -5.29
N PHE A 232 -27.74 14.43 -6.31
CA PHE A 232 -27.78 15.71 -7.00
C PHE A 232 -28.34 15.63 -8.42
N THR A 233 -28.16 14.53 -9.14
CA THR A 233 -28.51 14.43 -10.57
C THR A 233 -29.82 13.70 -10.77
N ALA A 234 -30.01 12.53 -10.16
CA ALA A 234 -31.19 11.71 -10.39
C ALA A 234 -32.45 12.26 -9.70
N GLY A 235 -32.33 12.92 -8.57
CA GLY A 235 -33.43 13.57 -7.83
C GLY A 235 -34.60 12.67 -7.44
N GLY A 236 -35.59 13.22 -6.77
CA GLY A 236 -36.85 12.51 -6.44
C GLY A 236 -36.65 11.24 -5.60
N LEU A 237 -37.37 10.19 -5.96
CA LEU A 237 -37.35 8.90 -5.22
C LEU A 237 -36.00 8.19 -5.33
N PHE A 238 -35.22 8.47 -6.38
CA PHE A 238 -33.86 7.92 -6.55
C PHE A 238 -32.86 8.46 -5.54
N GLY A 239 -33.08 9.63 -4.94
CA GLY A 239 -32.28 10.16 -3.83
C GLY A 239 -32.24 9.22 -2.61
N LEU A 240 -33.23 8.33 -2.45
CA LEU A 240 -33.24 7.34 -1.38
C LEU A 240 -32.10 6.29 -1.53
N PHE A 241 -31.72 5.99 -2.78
CA PHE A 241 -30.60 5.08 -3.06
C PHE A 241 -29.25 5.69 -2.63
N SER A 242 -29.13 7.02 -2.53
CA SER A 242 -27.92 7.68 -2.06
C SER A 242 -27.55 7.29 -0.62
N ILE A 243 -28.55 7.03 0.23
CA ILE A 243 -28.33 6.56 1.61
C ILE A 243 -27.68 5.17 1.59
N GLY A 244 -28.14 4.29 0.72
CA GLY A 244 -27.59 2.94 0.58
C GLY A 244 -26.15 2.96 0.05
N THR A 245 -25.88 3.73 -0.99
CA THR A 245 -24.53 3.85 -1.58
C THR A 245 -23.55 4.54 -0.64
N LEU A 246 -23.98 5.53 0.12
CA LEU A 246 -23.17 6.19 1.15
C LEU A 246 -22.84 5.22 2.30
N ALA A 247 -23.85 4.52 2.82
CA ALA A 247 -23.65 3.54 3.89
C ALA A 247 -22.68 2.43 3.45
N PHE A 248 -22.85 1.92 2.23
CA PHE A 248 -21.93 0.92 1.67
C PHE A 248 -20.51 1.49 1.52
N GLY A 249 -20.36 2.72 1.01
CA GLY A 249 -19.07 3.39 0.89
C GLY A 249 -18.34 3.57 2.22
N LEU A 250 -19.08 3.94 3.30
CA LEU A 250 -18.51 4.05 4.65
C LEU A 250 -18.06 2.70 5.21
N ILE A 251 -18.88 1.66 5.06
CA ILE A 251 -18.53 0.29 5.48
C ILE A 251 -17.30 -0.17 4.71
N PHE A 252 -17.27 0.08 3.40
CA PHE A 252 -16.14 -0.29 2.55
C PHE A 252 -14.86 0.48 2.89
N THR A 253 -14.95 1.73 3.33
CA THR A 253 -13.81 2.51 3.84
C THR A 253 -13.15 1.83 5.04
N ILE A 254 -13.95 1.32 5.98
CA ILE A 254 -13.45 0.57 7.15
C ILE A 254 -12.80 -0.73 6.69
N PHE A 255 -13.43 -1.43 5.74
CA PHE A 255 -12.88 -2.65 5.15
C PHE A 255 -11.54 -2.38 4.46
N GLU A 256 -11.42 -1.29 3.70
CA GLU A 256 -10.16 -0.93 3.01
C GLU A 256 -9.04 -0.58 3.98
N LEU A 257 -9.36 0.03 5.13
CA LEU A 257 -8.37 0.24 6.20
C LEU A 257 -7.83 -1.08 6.75
N LEU A 258 -8.71 -2.06 6.95
CA LEU A 258 -8.32 -3.42 7.38
C LEU A 258 -7.45 -4.09 6.31
N VAL A 259 -7.82 -3.96 5.04
CA VAL A 259 -7.07 -4.49 3.91
C VAL A 259 -5.69 -3.81 3.79
N ALA A 260 -5.61 -2.49 4.02
CA ALA A 260 -4.33 -1.76 4.03
C ALA A 260 -3.38 -2.30 5.12
N LEU A 261 -3.90 -2.60 6.31
CA LEU A 261 -3.13 -3.22 7.40
C LEU A 261 -2.70 -4.64 7.04
N LEU A 262 -3.64 -5.46 6.55
CA LEU A 262 -3.38 -6.83 6.12
C LEU A 262 -2.32 -6.88 5.02
N GLN A 263 -2.39 -5.96 4.05
CA GLN A 263 -1.43 -5.87 2.96
C GLN A 263 -0.03 -5.53 3.45
N ALA A 264 0.11 -4.58 4.39
CA ALA A 264 1.38 -4.27 5.02
C ALA A 264 1.95 -5.48 5.77
N TYR A 265 1.09 -6.20 6.49
CA TYR A 265 1.47 -7.43 7.20
C TYR A 265 1.96 -8.51 6.23
N VAL A 266 1.14 -8.86 5.22
CA VAL A 266 1.45 -9.93 4.27
C VAL A 266 2.71 -9.62 3.45
N PHE A 267 2.86 -8.37 2.97
CA PHE A 267 4.04 -7.95 2.23
C PHE A 267 5.33 -8.14 3.05
N THR A 268 5.31 -7.66 4.29
CA THR A 268 6.48 -7.72 5.18
C THR A 268 6.75 -9.14 5.66
N TYR A 269 5.72 -9.90 5.98
CA TYR A 269 5.84 -11.30 6.40
C TYR A 269 6.44 -12.17 5.29
N LEU A 270 5.96 -12.02 4.04
CA LEU A 270 6.53 -12.74 2.90
C LEU A 270 7.99 -12.34 2.64
N THR A 271 8.34 -11.06 2.84
CA THR A 271 9.74 -10.62 2.78
C THR A 271 10.58 -11.35 3.82
N GLY A 272 10.09 -11.47 5.07
CA GLY A 272 10.72 -12.24 6.13
C GLY A 272 10.89 -13.72 5.77
N VAL A 273 9.83 -14.35 5.23
CA VAL A 273 9.87 -15.75 4.78
C VAL A 273 10.89 -15.94 3.65
N TYR A 274 10.98 -15.02 2.70
CA TYR A 274 12.00 -15.11 1.63
C TYR A 274 13.40 -15.01 2.19
N ILE A 275 13.66 -14.11 3.13
CA ILE A 275 14.95 -14.02 3.83
C ILE A 275 15.24 -15.32 4.59
N GLN A 276 14.25 -15.90 5.26
CA GLN A 276 14.38 -17.18 5.94
C GLN A 276 14.80 -18.31 4.98
N LEU A 277 14.12 -18.42 3.85
CA LEU A 277 14.45 -19.43 2.82
C LEU A 277 15.89 -19.29 2.31
N ALA A 278 16.41 -18.05 2.25
CA ALA A 278 17.81 -17.82 1.89
C ALA A 278 18.81 -18.18 3.00
N LEU A 279 18.36 -18.17 4.26
CA LEU A 279 19.20 -18.51 5.41
C LEU A 279 19.24 -19.99 5.74
N VAL A 280 18.23 -20.77 5.30
CA VAL A 280 18.19 -22.24 5.52
C VAL A 280 19.18 -22.88 4.55
N GLU A 281 20.15 -23.61 5.12
CA GLU A 281 21.03 -24.48 4.36
C GLU A 281 20.27 -25.77 4.07
N GLU A 282 20.04 -26.10 2.80
CA GLU A 282 19.60 -27.44 2.40
C GLU A 282 20.81 -28.37 2.52
N HIS A 283 20.79 -29.24 3.53
CA HIS A 283 21.75 -30.33 3.73
C HIS A 283 21.43 -31.50 2.84
#